data_67b6f3b66b9fb31245053b097ff8e163
#
_entry.id   67b6f3b66b9fb31245053b097ff8e163
#
_cell.length_a   1.000
_cell.length_b   1.000
_cell.length_c   1.000
_cell.angle_alpha   90.00
_cell.angle_beta   90.00
_cell.angle_gamma   90.00
#
_symmetry.space_group_name_H-M   'P 1'
#
loop_
_entity.id
_entity.type
_entity.pdbx_description
1 polymer ?
#
loop_
_entity_poly.entity_id
_entity_poly.type
_entity_poly.pdbx_seq_one_letter_code
_entity_poly.pdbx_strand_id
1 'polypeptide(L)'
;FGRDVTVPKFLTAMKQLGFADVVEVAAGADICTIEEAHDFLEKVPNEQRFMATSCCPAWHSMIEKLFPGEMHKISMTLTPMVFTARMVKKDFPGCKVVFVGPCAAKKLEAIRADIRSDVDFVLTFEELQGMFEAKQIDFDTVEEQDYLNEGTSAGRGFAVSGGVAKAVTDLVHEQYPDMEIQTAR
;
A
#
# COMPACT_ATOMS: atom_id res chain seq x y z
N PHE A 1 0.48 15.15 11.30
CA PHE A 1 -0.80 15.58 11.90
C PHE A 1 -0.73 15.70 13.43
N GLY A 2 0.28 15.14 14.10
CA GLY A 2 0.43 15.15 15.56
C GLY A 2 0.12 13.80 16.20
N ARG A 3 0.61 13.62 17.45
CA ARG A 3 0.45 12.33 18.19
C ARG A 3 -0.97 12.11 18.70
N ASP A 4 -1.74 13.18 18.85
CA ASP A 4 -3.08 13.15 19.42
C ASP A 4 -4.18 13.04 18.35
N VAL A 5 -3.80 12.96 17.06
CA VAL A 5 -4.72 12.74 15.95
C VAL A 5 -5.00 11.25 15.83
N THR A 6 -6.18 10.86 16.28
CA THR A 6 -6.67 9.48 16.16
C THR A 6 -7.14 9.19 14.73
N VAL A 7 -7.25 7.92 14.36
CA VAL A 7 -7.80 7.52 13.06
C VAL A 7 -9.23 8.07 12.85
N PRO A 8 -10.18 7.96 13.79
CA PRO A 8 -11.50 8.56 13.65
C PRO A 8 -11.48 10.07 13.41
N LYS A 9 -10.64 10.84 14.11
CA LYS A 9 -10.47 12.28 13.86
C LYS A 9 -9.98 12.54 12.43
N PHE A 10 -8.99 11.77 11.98
CA PHE A 10 -8.44 11.88 10.63
C PHE A 10 -9.53 11.63 9.57
N LEU A 11 -10.34 10.59 9.73
CA LEU A 11 -11.43 10.27 8.80
C LEU A 11 -12.46 11.39 8.73
N THR A 12 -12.87 11.94 9.88
CA THR A 12 -13.79 13.09 9.93
C THR A 12 -13.18 14.30 9.21
N ALA A 13 -11.90 14.59 9.44
CA ALA A 13 -11.20 15.70 8.77
C ALA A 13 -11.14 15.49 7.24
N MET A 14 -10.92 14.26 6.76
CA MET A 14 -10.98 13.94 5.33
C MET A 14 -12.36 14.23 4.73
N LYS A 15 -13.43 13.85 5.42
CA LYS A 15 -14.80 14.17 4.99
C LYS A 15 -15.07 15.69 4.98
N GLN A 16 -14.53 16.44 5.94
CA GLN A 16 -14.60 17.91 5.94
C GLN A 16 -13.83 18.55 4.77
N LEU A 17 -12.76 17.90 4.27
CA LEU A 17 -12.10 18.32 3.01
C LEU A 17 -12.97 18.08 1.77
N GLY A 18 -13.99 17.23 1.86
CA GLY A 18 -14.89 16.90 0.76
C GLY A 18 -14.67 15.51 0.14
N PHE A 19 -13.85 14.67 0.75
CA PHE A 19 -13.78 13.27 0.35
C PHE A 19 -15.09 12.54 0.70
N ALA A 20 -15.61 11.77 -0.25
CA ALA A 20 -16.86 11.04 -0.05
C ALA A 20 -16.67 9.89 0.95
N ASP A 21 -15.53 9.22 0.87
CA ASP A 21 -15.14 8.14 1.78
C ASP A 21 -13.62 7.99 1.85
N VAL A 22 -13.16 7.18 2.81
CA VAL A 22 -11.75 6.88 3.05
C VAL A 22 -11.63 5.37 3.26
N VAL A 23 -10.76 4.74 2.49
CA VAL A 23 -10.51 3.29 2.52
C VAL A 23 -9.09 3.03 3.01
N GLU A 24 -8.94 2.06 3.89
CA GLU A 24 -7.62 1.68 4.43
C GLU A 24 -6.83 0.88 3.38
N VAL A 25 -5.65 1.39 2.99
CA VAL A 25 -4.79 0.71 2.01
C VAL A 25 -4.26 -0.64 2.51
N ALA A 26 -4.34 -0.91 3.80
CA ALA A 26 -4.00 -2.20 4.38
C ALA A 26 -4.87 -3.35 3.83
N ALA A 27 -6.12 -3.08 3.42
CA ALA A 27 -6.95 -4.06 2.72
C ALA A 27 -6.32 -4.51 1.38
N GLY A 28 -5.77 -3.57 0.62
CA GLY A 28 -4.99 -3.90 -0.60
C GLY A 28 -3.65 -4.57 -0.29
N ALA A 29 -3.06 -4.32 0.88
CA ALA A 29 -1.85 -5.00 1.33
C ALA A 29 -2.11 -6.48 1.68
N ASP A 30 -3.28 -6.78 2.21
CA ASP A 30 -3.69 -8.17 2.44
C ASP A 30 -3.82 -8.96 1.12
N ILE A 31 -4.39 -8.35 0.08
CA ILE A 31 -4.44 -8.96 -1.26
C ILE A 31 -3.02 -9.09 -1.83
N CYS A 32 -2.20 -8.05 -1.70
CA CYS A 32 -0.80 -8.09 -2.13
C CYS A 32 -0.03 -9.24 -1.45
N THR A 33 -0.28 -9.50 -0.17
CA THR A 33 0.34 -10.63 0.56
C THR A 33 0.01 -11.98 -0.09
N ILE A 34 -1.25 -12.17 -0.49
CA ILE A 34 -1.70 -13.42 -1.14
C ILE A 34 -1.01 -13.60 -2.49
N GLU A 35 -0.99 -12.57 -3.32
CA GLU A 35 -0.38 -12.62 -4.64
C GLU A 35 1.15 -12.81 -4.57
N GLU A 36 1.83 -12.12 -3.64
CA GLU A 36 3.26 -12.28 -3.39
C GLU A 36 3.59 -13.70 -2.88
N ALA A 37 2.75 -14.27 -2.03
CA ALA A 37 2.93 -15.65 -1.54
C ALA A 37 2.78 -16.67 -2.68
N HIS A 38 1.81 -16.50 -3.57
CA HIS A 38 1.63 -17.34 -4.75
C HIS A 38 2.85 -17.23 -5.69
N ASP A 39 3.28 -16.00 -6.00
CA ASP A 39 4.46 -15.76 -6.85
C ASP A 39 5.74 -16.38 -6.26
N PHE A 40 5.89 -16.28 -4.91
CA PHE A 40 6.99 -16.92 -4.19
C PHE A 40 6.96 -18.43 -4.33
N LEU A 41 5.83 -19.08 -4.07
CA LEU A 41 5.69 -20.54 -4.13
C LEU A 41 5.88 -21.09 -5.54
N GLU A 42 5.50 -20.34 -6.56
CA GLU A 42 5.69 -20.72 -7.96
C GLU A 42 7.16 -20.65 -8.37
N LYS A 43 7.84 -19.55 -8.03
CA LYS A 43 9.20 -19.26 -8.52
C LYS A 43 10.31 -19.81 -7.64
N VAL A 44 10.11 -19.85 -6.33
CA VAL A 44 11.16 -20.26 -5.37
C VAL A 44 10.82 -21.64 -4.78
N PRO A 45 11.71 -22.61 -4.79
CA PRO A 45 13.08 -22.62 -5.34
C PRO A 45 13.18 -23.05 -6.81
N ASN A 46 12.06 -23.25 -7.50
CA ASN A 46 12.01 -23.96 -8.79
C ASN A 46 12.76 -23.21 -9.90
N GLU A 47 12.56 -21.91 -10.02
CA GLU A 47 13.11 -21.08 -11.08
C GLU A 47 14.26 -20.18 -10.58
N GLN A 48 14.21 -19.79 -9.31
CA GLN A 48 15.16 -18.85 -8.72
C GLN A 48 15.41 -19.14 -7.24
N ARG A 49 16.56 -18.68 -6.73
CA ARG A 49 16.97 -18.90 -5.33
C ARG A 49 16.26 -18.03 -4.32
N PHE A 50 15.81 -16.86 -4.74
CA PHE A 50 15.09 -15.89 -3.89
C PHE A 50 14.17 -15.03 -4.73
N MET A 51 13.20 -14.43 -4.11
CA MET A 51 12.34 -13.43 -4.68
C MET A 51 12.43 -12.13 -3.85
N ALA A 52 12.45 -10.99 -4.51
CA ALA A 52 12.33 -9.69 -3.87
C ALA A 52 10.96 -9.09 -4.19
N THR A 53 10.30 -8.55 -3.17
CA THR A 53 8.99 -7.89 -3.32
C THR A 53 9.14 -6.50 -3.93
N SER A 54 8.15 -6.02 -4.67
CA SER A 54 8.24 -4.74 -5.40
C SER A 54 7.16 -3.72 -5.05
N CYS A 55 6.56 -3.80 -3.87
CA CYS A 55 5.57 -2.82 -3.44
C CYS A 55 6.12 -1.38 -3.27
N CYS A 56 7.45 -1.21 -3.32
CA CYS A 56 8.12 0.08 -3.27
C CYS A 56 8.57 0.53 -4.68
N PRO A 57 7.95 1.55 -5.30
CA PRO A 57 8.31 2.00 -6.65
C PRO A 57 9.72 2.61 -6.73
N ALA A 58 10.23 3.17 -5.65
CA ALA A 58 11.61 3.67 -5.59
C ALA A 58 12.62 2.51 -5.64
N TRP A 59 12.36 1.43 -4.90
CA TRP A 59 13.15 0.21 -4.93
C TRP A 59 13.13 -0.43 -6.33
N HIS A 60 11.95 -0.62 -6.90
CA HIS A 60 11.80 -1.17 -8.25
C HIS A 60 12.60 -0.36 -9.29
N SER A 61 12.46 0.96 -9.30
CA SER A 61 13.22 1.84 -10.20
C SER A 61 14.73 1.78 -9.98
N MET A 62 15.17 1.59 -8.74
CA MET A 62 16.60 1.43 -8.44
C MET A 62 17.14 0.15 -9.05
N ILE A 63 16.45 -0.98 -8.88
CA ILE A 63 16.88 -2.26 -9.46
C ILE A 63 16.86 -2.20 -10.98
N GLU A 64 15.80 -1.67 -11.58
CA GLU A 64 15.69 -1.51 -13.03
C GLU A 64 16.89 -0.74 -13.63
N LYS A 65 17.35 0.32 -12.96
CA LYS A 65 18.42 1.17 -13.44
C LYS A 65 19.83 0.67 -13.15
N LEU A 66 20.02 0.10 -11.95
CA LEU A 66 21.36 -0.26 -11.46
C LEU A 66 21.65 -1.75 -11.61
N PHE A 67 20.65 -2.61 -11.61
CA PHE A 67 20.76 -4.05 -11.64
C PHE A 67 19.78 -4.71 -12.63
N PRO A 68 19.73 -4.25 -13.90
CA PRO A 68 18.71 -4.73 -14.85
C PRO A 68 18.73 -6.26 -15.07
N GLY A 69 19.86 -6.90 -14.88
CA GLY A 69 19.98 -8.37 -14.96
C GLY A 69 19.26 -9.13 -13.84
N GLU A 70 18.92 -8.44 -12.74
CA GLU A 70 18.25 -9.04 -11.57
C GLU A 70 16.71 -8.85 -11.58
N MET A 71 16.19 -8.12 -12.58
CA MET A 71 14.75 -7.79 -12.65
C MET A 71 13.84 -9.02 -12.64
N HIS A 72 14.29 -10.14 -13.19
CA HIS A 72 13.52 -11.39 -13.20
C HIS A 72 13.26 -11.96 -11.79
N LYS A 73 14.06 -11.56 -10.79
CA LYS A 73 13.90 -11.97 -9.38
C LYS A 73 12.95 -11.09 -8.59
N ILE A 74 12.47 -10.00 -9.20
CA ILE A 74 11.53 -9.09 -8.56
C ILE A 74 10.12 -9.54 -8.87
N SER A 75 9.29 -9.68 -7.84
CA SER A 75 7.86 -9.91 -8.03
C SER A 75 7.23 -8.76 -8.80
N MET A 76 6.36 -9.07 -9.73
CA MET A 76 5.60 -8.10 -10.52
C MET A 76 4.18 -7.89 -9.98
N THR A 77 3.91 -8.38 -8.79
CA THR A 77 2.64 -8.19 -8.10
C THR A 77 2.31 -6.71 -7.95
N LEU A 78 1.05 -6.37 -8.14
CA LEU A 78 0.57 -5.00 -7.99
C LEU A 78 0.74 -4.52 -6.53
N THR A 79 0.98 -3.23 -6.38
CA THR A 79 1.16 -2.67 -5.04
C THR A 79 -0.16 -2.52 -4.28
N PRO A 80 -0.15 -2.43 -2.95
CA PRO A 80 -1.34 -2.17 -2.14
C PRO A 80 -2.16 -0.97 -2.61
N MET A 81 -1.50 0.10 -3.05
CA MET A 81 -2.15 1.27 -3.63
C MET A 81 -3.04 0.90 -4.82
N VAL A 82 -2.50 0.11 -5.75
CA VAL A 82 -3.22 -0.26 -6.97
C VAL A 82 -4.33 -1.26 -6.68
N PHE A 83 -4.08 -2.25 -5.82
CA PHE A 83 -5.12 -3.20 -5.41
C PHE A 83 -6.30 -2.49 -4.75
N THR A 84 -6.04 -1.61 -3.79
CA THR A 84 -7.11 -0.83 -3.13
C THR A 84 -7.86 0.04 -4.15
N ALA A 85 -7.14 0.72 -5.05
CA ALA A 85 -7.77 1.58 -6.06
C ALA A 85 -8.70 0.79 -6.98
N ARG A 86 -8.29 -0.42 -7.42
CA ARG A 86 -9.12 -1.31 -8.25
C ARG A 86 -10.35 -1.81 -7.51
N MET A 87 -10.20 -2.18 -6.22
CA MET A 87 -11.35 -2.55 -5.38
C MET A 87 -12.36 -1.39 -5.31
N VAL A 88 -11.90 -0.20 -4.94
CA VAL A 88 -12.77 0.99 -4.82
C VAL A 88 -13.46 1.32 -6.15
N LYS A 89 -12.75 1.30 -7.27
CA LYS A 89 -13.37 1.57 -8.60
C LYS A 89 -14.31 0.48 -9.06
N LYS A 90 -14.13 -0.76 -8.62
CA LYS A 90 -15.06 -1.85 -8.88
C LYS A 90 -16.38 -1.66 -8.12
N ASP A 91 -16.28 -1.28 -6.84
CA ASP A 91 -17.44 -1.11 -5.97
C ASP A 91 -18.17 0.21 -6.22
N PHE A 92 -17.44 1.25 -6.64
CA PHE A 92 -17.94 2.59 -6.94
C PHE A 92 -17.52 3.05 -8.35
N PRO A 93 -18.15 2.52 -9.41
CA PRO A 93 -17.79 2.89 -10.79
C PRO A 93 -17.89 4.38 -11.04
N GLY A 94 -16.86 4.97 -11.64
CA GLY A 94 -16.78 6.40 -11.95
C GLY A 94 -16.24 7.27 -10.81
N CYS A 95 -15.95 6.73 -9.64
CA CYS A 95 -15.31 7.49 -8.57
C CYS A 95 -13.88 7.93 -8.95
N LYS A 96 -13.39 8.96 -8.28
CA LYS A 96 -12.00 9.42 -8.33
C LYS A 96 -11.26 8.90 -7.11
N VAL A 97 -10.14 8.22 -7.34
CA VAL A 97 -9.31 7.67 -6.28
C VAL A 97 -8.09 8.55 -6.05
N VAL A 98 -7.94 9.00 -4.83
CA VAL A 98 -6.78 9.76 -4.35
C VAL A 98 -6.03 8.91 -3.34
N PHE A 99 -4.81 8.52 -3.67
CA PHE A 99 -3.93 7.86 -2.69
C PHE A 99 -3.26 8.90 -1.82
N VAL A 100 -3.30 8.69 -0.50
CA VAL A 100 -2.60 9.50 0.49
C VAL A 100 -1.56 8.65 1.20
N GLY A 101 -0.31 9.11 1.22
CA GLY A 101 0.76 8.34 1.86
C GLY A 101 2.08 9.11 1.97
N PRO A 102 3.10 8.54 2.64
CA PRO A 102 4.35 9.25 2.92
C PRO A 102 5.32 9.33 1.72
N CYS A 103 5.03 8.64 0.60
CA CYS A 103 6.00 8.36 -0.45
C CYS A 103 5.71 9.12 -1.75
N ALA A 104 6.57 10.11 -2.08
CA ALA A 104 6.47 10.85 -3.35
C ALA A 104 6.68 9.95 -4.60
N ALA A 105 7.40 8.82 -4.48
CA ALA A 105 7.60 7.89 -5.60
C ALA A 105 6.29 7.22 -6.08
N LYS A 106 5.25 7.19 -5.24
CA LYS A 106 3.92 6.76 -5.63
C LYS A 106 3.28 7.64 -6.72
N LYS A 107 3.71 8.90 -6.84
CA LYS A 107 3.30 9.78 -7.95
C LYS A 107 3.81 9.26 -9.30
N LEU A 108 5.05 8.75 -9.34
CA LEU A 108 5.61 8.16 -10.55
C LEU A 108 4.94 6.82 -10.87
N GLU A 109 4.62 6.03 -9.87
CA GLU A 109 3.88 4.79 -10.06
C GLU A 109 2.50 5.07 -10.67
N ALA A 110 1.75 6.02 -10.12
CA ALA A 110 0.39 6.33 -10.56
C ALA A 110 0.29 6.81 -12.03
N ILE A 111 1.38 7.33 -12.62
CA ILE A 111 1.39 7.74 -14.03
C ILE A 111 1.84 6.65 -15.01
N ARG A 112 2.22 5.47 -14.52
CA ARG A 112 2.57 4.34 -15.37
C ARG A 112 1.40 3.97 -16.29
N ALA A 113 1.71 3.58 -17.52
CA ALA A 113 0.70 3.32 -18.56
C ALA A 113 -0.28 2.19 -18.19
N ASP A 114 0.18 1.21 -17.43
CA ASP A 114 -0.57 0.01 -17.02
C ASP A 114 -1.52 0.24 -15.83
N ILE A 115 -1.30 1.32 -15.05
CA ILE A 115 -2.08 1.59 -13.82
C ILE A 115 -2.65 3.02 -13.74
N ARG A 116 -2.33 3.91 -14.67
CA ARG A 116 -2.75 5.34 -14.62
C ARG A 116 -4.27 5.56 -14.60
N SER A 117 -5.04 4.54 -14.94
CA SER A 117 -6.51 4.58 -14.85
C SER A 117 -7.03 4.16 -13.47
N ASP A 118 -6.18 3.55 -12.62
CA ASP A 118 -6.59 3.03 -11.33
C ASP A 118 -6.53 4.12 -10.23
N VAL A 119 -5.44 4.92 -10.23
CA VAL A 119 -5.22 5.99 -9.25
C VAL A 119 -5.23 7.33 -9.97
N ASP A 120 -6.17 8.19 -9.61
CA ASP A 120 -6.32 9.50 -10.28
C ASP A 120 -5.34 10.54 -9.73
N PHE A 121 -5.08 10.54 -8.42
CA PHE A 121 -4.17 11.47 -7.76
C PHE A 121 -3.39 10.80 -6.64
N VAL A 122 -2.22 11.34 -6.34
CA VAL A 122 -1.39 10.96 -5.20
C VAL A 122 -1.01 12.21 -4.41
N LEU A 123 -1.29 12.20 -3.12
CA LEU A 123 -0.90 13.23 -2.18
C LEU A 123 0.06 12.67 -1.14
N THR A 124 1.08 13.43 -0.79
CA THR A 124 1.88 13.15 0.41
C THR A 124 1.16 13.63 1.66
N PHE A 125 1.59 13.18 2.84
CA PHE A 125 1.03 13.67 4.09
C PHE A 125 1.25 15.17 4.28
N GLU A 126 2.38 15.71 3.81
CA GLU A 126 2.69 17.14 3.87
C GLU A 126 1.74 17.95 2.96
N GLU A 127 1.45 17.44 1.76
CA GLU A 127 0.49 18.09 0.84
C GLU A 127 -0.92 18.07 1.43
N LEU A 128 -1.33 16.95 2.02
CA LEU A 128 -2.62 16.84 2.69
C LEU A 128 -2.70 17.77 3.92
N GLN A 129 -1.63 17.89 4.70
CA GLN A 129 -1.56 18.84 5.81
C GLN A 129 -1.80 20.27 5.33
N GLY A 130 -1.17 20.68 4.23
CA GLY A 130 -1.42 21.99 3.63
C GLY A 130 -2.89 22.20 3.19
N MET A 131 -3.58 21.14 2.77
CA MET A 131 -5.03 21.21 2.46
C MET A 131 -5.87 21.41 3.72
N PHE A 132 -5.55 20.72 4.82
CA PHE A 132 -6.23 20.93 6.11
C PHE A 132 -6.04 22.36 6.61
N GLU A 133 -4.82 22.89 6.55
CA GLU A 133 -4.51 24.28 6.94
C GLU A 133 -5.26 25.29 6.08
N ALA A 134 -5.27 25.11 4.76
CA ALA A 134 -5.98 25.98 3.83
C ALA A 134 -7.50 26.00 4.06
N LYS A 135 -8.07 24.90 4.56
CA LYS A 135 -9.47 24.76 4.94
C LYS A 135 -9.75 25.12 6.40
N GLN A 136 -8.73 25.47 7.17
CA GLN A 136 -8.84 25.78 8.60
C GLN A 136 -9.43 24.60 9.40
N ILE A 137 -9.11 23.36 9.01
CA ILE A 137 -9.50 22.16 9.75
C ILE A 137 -8.50 21.97 10.88
N ASP A 138 -8.99 22.14 12.10
CA ASP A 138 -8.21 22.03 13.34
C ASP A 138 -8.53 20.71 14.03
N PHE A 139 -7.55 19.81 14.12
CA PHE A 139 -7.71 18.49 14.75
C PHE A 139 -8.05 18.55 16.25
N ASP A 140 -7.79 19.64 16.93
CA ASP A 140 -8.18 19.80 18.33
C ASP A 140 -9.70 19.93 18.48
N THR A 141 -10.38 20.42 17.44
CA THR A 141 -11.82 20.64 17.42
C THR A 141 -12.60 19.58 16.62
N VAL A 142 -11.91 18.73 15.84
CA VAL A 142 -12.55 17.67 15.04
C VAL A 142 -13.08 16.57 15.96
N GLU A 143 -14.36 16.24 15.84
CA GLU A 143 -15.00 15.15 16.57
C GLU A 143 -14.72 13.79 15.92
N GLU A 144 -14.64 12.74 16.74
CA GLU A 144 -14.50 11.36 16.29
C GLU A 144 -15.87 10.81 15.89
N GLN A 145 -16.12 10.63 14.59
CA GLN A 145 -17.42 10.17 14.09
C GLN A 145 -17.37 8.83 13.34
N ASP A 146 -16.19 8.45 12.82
CA ASP A 146 -16.03 7.29 11.96
C ASP A 146 -14.96 6.32 12.48
N TYR A 147 -15.09 5.07 12.09
CA TYR A 147 -14.10 4.04 12.39
C TYR A 147 -13.73 3.27 11.14
N LEU A 148 -12.41 3.04 10.93
CA LEU A 148 -11.88 2.27 9.85
C LEU A 148 -11.36 0.93 10.39
N ASN A 149 -11.75 -0.17 9.79
CA ASN A 149 -11.29 -1.50 10.18
C ASN A 149 -11.37 -2.48 9.00
N GLU A 150 -10.72 -2.15 7.89
CA GLU A 150 -10.79 -2.95 6.66
C GLU A 150 -9.57 -3.85 6.48
N GLY A 151 -8.39 -3.41 6.92
CA GLY A 151 -7.15 -4.17 6.82
C GLY A 151 -6.87 -5.05 8.04
N THR A 152 -6.18 -6.17 7.83
CA THR A 152 -5.68 -7.03 8.90
C THR A 152 -4.42 -6.48 9.56
N SER A 153 -3.97 -7.13 10.63
CA SER A 153 -2.67 -6.81 11.24
C SER A 153 -1.49 -7.10 10.29
N ALA A 154 -1.62 -8.06 9.39
CA ALA A 154 -0.62 -8.38 8.37
C ALA A 154 -0.50 -7.24 7.36
N GLY A 155 -1.63 -6.78 6.77
CA GLY A 155 -1.65 -5.66 5.85
C GLY A 155 -1.14 -4.36 6.48
N ARG A 156 -1.54 -4.04 7.71
CA ARG A 156 -0.99 -2.89 8.46
C ARG A 156 0.49 -3.04 8.76
N GLY A 157 0.97 -4.28 8.90
CA GLY A 157 2.37 -4.61 9.10
C GLY A 157 3.29 -4.19 7.94
N PHE A 158 2.77 -3.97 6.73
CA PHE A 158 3.56 -3.44 5.61
C PHE A 158 4.21 -2.09 5.90
N ALA A 159 3.67 -1.32 6.82
CA ALA A 159 4.19 -0.01 7.20
C ALA A 159 5.50 -0.07 8.02
N VAL A 160 5.92 -1.24 8.49
CA VAL A 160 7.15 -1.41 9.26
C VAL A 160 8.22 -2.15 8.47
N SER A 161 9.49 -1.92 8.83
CA SER A 161 10.63 -2.58 8.18
C SER A 161 10.52 -4.11 8.28
N GLY A 162 10.63 -4.79 7.13
CA GLY A 162 10.50 -6.25 7.04
C GLY A 162 9.05 -6.75 7.09
N GLY A 163 8.05 -5.87 7.21
CA GLY A 163 6.65 -6.24 7.36
C GLY A 163 6.08 -6.98 6.15
N VAL A 164 6.46 -6.61 4.94
CA VAL A 164 6.04 -7.32 3.72
C VAL A 164 6.56 -8.76 3.73
N ALA A 165 7.85 -8.94 3.93
CA ALA A 165 8.45 -10.28 3.98
C ALA A 165 7.82 -11.12 5.10
N LYS A 166 7.58 -10.51 6.26
CA LYS A 166 6.89 -11.20 7.38
C LYS A 166 5.48 -11.66 7.00
N ALA A 167 4.67 -10.79 6.41
CA ALA A 167 3.30 -11.12 6.03
C ALA A 167 3.27 -12.29 5.01
N VAL A 168 4.14 -12.24 4.01
CA VAL A 168 4.27 -13.30 3.00
C VAL A 168 4.73 -14.62 3.64
N THR A 169 5.76 -14.59 4.49
CA THR A 169 6.27 -15.80 5.14
C THR A 169 5.27 -16.39 6.12
N ASP A 170 4.56 -15.56 6.89
CA ASP A 170 3.51 -16.04 7.81
C ASP A 170 2.43 -16.78 7.00
N LEU A 171 1.95 -16.20 5.90
CA LEU A 171 0.93 -16.83 5.05
C LEU A 171 1.42 -18.14 4.41
N VAL A 172 2.67 -18.19 3.95
CA VAL A 172 3.25 -19.42 3.41
C VAL A 172 3.37 -20.50 4.50
N HIS A 173 3.78 -20.14 5.72
CA HIS A 173 3.87 -21.10 6.83
C HIS A 173 2.51 -21.60 7.30
N GLU A 174 1.43 -20.84 7.17
CA GLU A 174 0.07 -21.33 7.44
C GLU A 174 -0.32 -22.46 6.49
N GLN A 175 0.13 -22.43 5.23
CA GLN A 175 -0.15 -23.44 4.22
C GLN A 175 0.90 -24.56 4.20
N TYR A 176 2.15 -24.24 4.48
CA TYR A 176 3.32 -25.13 4.42
C TYR A 176 4.17 -24.97 5.70
N PRO A 177 3.73 -25.52 6.84
CA PRO A 177 4.40 -25.30 8.14
C PRO A 177 5.88 -25.73 8.19
N ASP A 178 6.24 -26.73 7.41
CA ASP A 178 7.59 -27.30 7.40
C ASP A 178 8.54 -26.61 6.39
N MET A 179 8.06 -25.60 5.65
CA MET A 179 8.90 -24.89 4.68
C MET A 179 9.85 -23.92 5.38
N GLU A 180 11.15 -24.14 5.22
CA GLU A 180 12.17 -23.20 5.72
C GLU A 180 12.30 -22.00 4.79
N ILE A 181 11.99 -20.80 5.27
CA ILE A 181 12.10 -19.55 4.53
C ILE A 181 13.05 -18.60 5.27
N GLN A 182 14.06 -18.12 4.55
CA GLN A 182 14.96 -17.10 5.06
C GLN A 182 14.59 -15.75 4.48
N THR A 183 14.48 -14.73 5.34
CA THR A 183 14.19 -13.35 4.94
C THR A 183 15.42 -12.47 5.11
N ALA A 184 15.66 -11.59 4.13
CA ALA A 184 16.64 -10.53 4.20
C ALA A 184 15.95 -9.16 4.27
N ARG A 185 16.58 -8.19 4.95
CA ARG A 185 16.10 -6.82 5.11
C ARG A 185 17.09 -5.83 4.48
#